data_aef7e3af752c155016f8b562315cee2b
#
_entry.id   aef7e3af752c155016f8b562315cee2b
#
_cell.length_a   1.000
_cell.length_b   1.000
_cell.length_c   1.000
_cell.angle_alpha   90.00
_cell.angle_beta   90.00
_cell.angle_gamma   90.00
#
_symmetry.space_group_name_H-M   'P 1'
#
loop_
_entity.id
_entity.type
_entity.pdbx_description
1 polymer ?
#
loop_
_entity_poly.entity_id
_entity_poly.type
_entity_poly.pdbx_seq_one_letter_code
_entity_poly.pdbx_strand_id
1 'polypeptide(L)'
;ATARQAASGVDVVIAMIDGRSDIGPGDRTVLSAMVEACGASGPLPVVVVNKIDRTAHENTAAALLAVAQCVEELAGAAGRAAVADRVEYFPVSAKTKRGVSSLMDFIVQRLPEGPFFYPDDEVTDTPEAEYVAELVREQLFARMREEIPHSLHCRVTEYEWPHITVEILVERESQKGMVIGRGGQVLKDVGIDVRRQMPEGAYLELVVKVEPGWQQRDDILDRLGY
;
A
#
# COMPACT_ATOMS: atom_id res chain seq x y z
N ALA A 1 11.12 2.30 -10.08
CA ALA A 1 10.88 1.49 -11.29
C ALA A 1 9.50 0.81 -11.22
N THR A 2 9.15 0.16 -10.13
CA THR A 2 7.96 -0.69 -9.94
C THR A 2 6.63 0.05 -10.12
N ALA A 3 6.45 1.27 -9.57
CA ALA A 3 5.19 2.02 -9.67
C ALA A 3 4.87 2.50 -11.10
N ARG A 4 5.90 2.88 -11.89
CA ARG A 4 5.71 3.24 -13.30
C ARG A 4 5.41 2.02 -14.17
N GLN A 5 5.96 0.88 -13.83
CA GLN A 5 5.76 -0.38 -14.52
C GLN A 5 4.36 -0.94 -14.25
N ALA A 6 3.85 -0.80 -13.01
CA ALA A 6 2.50 -1.16 -12.63
C ALA A 6 1.40 -0.32 -13.32
N ALA A 7 1.74 0.91 -13.77
CA ALA A 7 0.80 1.77 -14.50
C ALA A 7 0.68 1.42 -15.99
N SER A 8 1.42 0.42 -16.50
CA SER A 8 1.30 -0.06 -17.88
C SER A 8 0.39 -1.28 -17.95
N GLY A 9 -0.54 -1.30 -18.90
CA GLY A 9 -1.46 -2.43 -19.11
C GLY A 9 -2.67 -2.47 -18.18
N VAL A 10 -3.00 -1.34 -17.54
CA VAL A 10 -4.19 -1.17 -16.70
C VAL A 10 -5.22 -0.29 -17.39
N ASP A 11 -6.50 -0.39 -16.99
CA ASP A 11 -7.59 0.41 -17.55
C ASP A 11 -7.73 1.77 -16.85
N VAL A 12 -7.35 1.86 -15.57
CA VAL A 12 -7.46 3.06 -14.74
C VAL A 12 -6.17 3.28 -13.96
N VAL A 13 -5.66 4.52 -13.96
CA VAL A 13 -4.54 4.94 -13.11
C VAL A 13 -5.06 5.94 -12.08
N ILE A 14 -4.87 5.64 -10.80
CA ILE A 14 -5.31 6.49 -9.69
C ILE A 14 -4.08 7.16 -9.05
N ALA A 15 -4.04 8.49 -9.08
CA ALA A 15 -3.12 9.30 -8.29
C ALA A 15 -3.82 9.79 -7.02
N MET A 16 -3.27 9.45 -5.84
CA MET A 16 -3.84 9.84 -4.55
C MET A 16 -3.02 10.96 -3.90
N ILE A 17 -3.69 12.07 -3.55
CA ILE A 17 -3.10 13.27 -2.94
C ILE A 17 -3.70 13.49 -1.55
N ASP A 18 -2.88 13.96 -0.60
CA ASP A 18 -3.34 14.35 0.74
C ASP A 18 -4.00 15.74 0.69
N GLY A 19 -5.33 15.81 0.86
CA GLY A 19 -6.08 17.05 0.79
C GLY A 19 -5.88 18.04 1.94
N ARG A 20 -5.01 17.72 2.92
CA ARG A 20 -4.74 18.58 4.08
C ARG A 20 -3.58 19.55 3.86
N SER A 21 -2.73 19.29 2.91
CA SER A 21 -1.51 20.06 2.65
C SER A 21 -1.52 20.62 1.22
N ASP A 22 -0.75 21.68 1.04
CA ASP A 22 -0.48 22.19 -0.30
C ASP A 22 0.28 21.16 -1.11
N ILE A 23 0.17 21.25 -2.43
CA ILE A 23 0.83 20.34 -3.38
C ILE A 23 2.34 20.49 -3.28
N GLY A 24 2.99 19.47 -2.76
CA GLY A 24 4.44 19.38 -2.62
C GLY A 24 5.15 18.77 -3.85
N PRO A 25 6.49 18.71 -3.83
CA PRO A 25 7.28 18.07 -4.90
C PRO A 25 6.93 16.59 -5.10
N GLY A 26 6.62 15.86 -4.02
CA GLY A 26 6.20 14.46 -4.07
C GLY A 26 4.89 14.27 -4.82
N ASP A 27 3.89 15.12 -4.55
CA ASP A 27 2.60 15.09 -5.23
C ASP A 27 2.75 15.38 -6.72
N ARG A 28 3.58 16.39 -7.07
CA ARG A 28 3.90 16.70 -8.48
C ARG A 28 4.56 15.53 -9.19
N THR A 29 5.42 14.77 -8.51
CA THR A 29 6.04 13.54 -9.05
C THR A 29 4.99 12.48 -9.36
N VAL A 30 4.06 12.23 -8.44
CA VAL A 30 2.97 11.25 -8.62
C VAL A 30 2.03 11.67 -9.76
N LEU A 31 1.62 12.94 -9.79
CA LEU A 31 0.76 13.48 -10.85
C LEU A 31 1.46 13.45 -12.24
N SER A 32 2.76 13.77 -12.29
CA SER A 32 3.54 13.66 -13.52
C SER A 32 3.61 12.23 -14.04
N ALA A 33 3.83 11.26 -13.13
CA ALA A 33 3.85 9.84 -13.49
C ALA A 33 2.50 9.37 -14.05
N MET A 34 1.38 9.83 -13.47
CA MET A 34 0.03 9.56 -13.99
C MET A 34 -0.14 10.16 -15.40
N VAL A 35 0.22 11.42 -15.61
CA VAL A 35 0.15 12.08 -16.93
C VAL A 35 0.98 11.34 -17.97
N GLU A 36 2.18 10.87 -17.58
CA GLU A 36 3.06 10.10 -18.46
C GLU A 36 2.46 8.72 -18.82
N ALA A 37 1.80 8.05 -17.87
CA ALA A 37 1.23 6.73 -18.08
C ALA A 37 -0.04 6.78 -18.95
N CYS A 38 -0.89 7.79 -18.76
CA CYS A 38 -2.23 7.79 -19.35
C CYS A 38 -2.28 8.19 -20.83
N GLY A 39 -1.35 8.99 -21.36
CA GLY A 39 -1.34 9.37 -22.77
C GLY A 39 -2.71 9.82 -23.34
N ALA A 40 -2.83 10.01 -24.65
CA ALA A 40 -4.08 10.43 -25.28
C ALA A 40 -5.16 9.32 -25.33
N SER A 41 -4.74 8.05 -25.48
CA SER A 41 -5.62 6.88 -25.65
C SER A 41 -5.31 5.80 -24.60
N GLY A 42 -4.51 6.10 -23.60
CA GLY A 42 -4.12 5.17 -22.54
C GLY A 42 -5.17 5.04 -21.42
N PRO A 43 -4.76 4.52 -20.27
CA PRO A 43 -5.61 4.35 -19.10
C PRO A 43 -6.39 5.62 -18.73
N LEU A 44 -7.53 5.44 -18.07
CA LEU A 44 -8.31 6.55 -17.52
C LEU A 44 -7.55 7.17 -16.35
N PRO A 45 -7.18 8.47 -16.38
CA PRO A 45 -6.55 9.15 -15.27
C PRO A 45 -7.61 9.55 -14.23
N VAL A 46 -7.40 9.14 -12.97
CA VAL A 46 -8.24 9.52 -11.84
C VAL A 46 -7.38 10.13 -10.75
N VAL A 47 -7.78 11.26 -10.21
CA VAL A 47 -7.14 11.88 -9.07
C VAL A 47 -8.05 11.82 -7.85
N VAL A 48 -7.52 11.28 -6.77
CA VAL A 48 -8.20 11.14 -5.48
C VAL A 48 -7.59 12.11 -4.50
N VAL A 49 -8.37 13.09 -4.05
CA VAL A 49 -7.99 13.98 -2.94
C VAL A 49 -8.50 13.37 -1.64
N ASN A 50 -7.60 12.74 -0.89
CA ASN A 50 -7.93 11.97 0.32
C ASN A 50 -7.83 12.80 1.60
N LYS A 51 -8.38 12.26 2.69
CA LYS A 51 -8.42 12.83 4.05
C LYS A 51 -9.32 14.04 4.20
N ILE A 52 -10.39 14.13 3.40
CA ILE A 52 -11.38 15.22 3.50
C ILE A 52 -12.15 15.25 4.83
N ASP A 53 -12.03 14.22 5.66
CA ASP A 53 -12.53 14.20 7.05
C ASP A 53 -11.77 15.15 7.98
N ARG A 54 -10.60 15.62 7.55
CA ARG A 54 -9.72 16.53 8.31
C ARG A 54 -9.58 17.91 7.66
N THR A 55 -10.37 18.19 6.63
CA THR A 55 -10.39 19.44 5.89
C THR A 55 -11.78 20.08 5.97
N ALA A 56 -11.85 21.39 6.15
CA ALA A 56 -13.11 22.11 5.99
C ALA A 56 -13.60 21.99 4.54
N HIS A 57 -14.91 22.05 4.33
CA HIS A 57 -15.52 21.88 3.00
C HIS A 57 -14.94 22.85 1.96
N GLU A 58 -14.73 24.12 2.35
CA GLU A 58 -14.16 25.17 1.51
C GLU A 58 -12.71 24.83 1.10
N ASN A 59 -11.92 24.28 2.03
CA ASN A 59 -10.54 23.85 1.78
C ASN A 59 -10.49 22.63 0.87
N THR A 60 -11.51 21.75 0.90
CA THR A 60 -11.59 20.61 -0.02
C THR A 60 -11.78 21.07 -1.46
N ALA A 61 -12.64 22.06 -1.69
CA ALA A 61 -12.83 22.63 -3.03
C ALA A 61 -11.56 23.34 -3.52
N ALA A 62 -10.91 24.12 -2.65
CA ALA A 62 -9.63 24.77 -2.98
C ALA A 62 -8.54 23.74 -3.31
N ALA A 63 -8.43 22.63 -2.56
CA ALA A 63 -7.48 21.56 -2.84
C ALA A 63 -7.75 20.89 -4.20
N LEU A 64 -9.01 20.61 -4.53
CA LEU A 64 -9.38 20.07 -5.84
C LEU A 64 -8.97 21.01 -6.99
N LEU A 65 -9.22 22.32 -6.85
CA LEU A 65 -8.82 23.31 -7.86
C LEU A 65 -7.30 23.39 -8.00
N ALA A 66 -6.55 23.40 -6.91
CA ALA A 66 -5.11 23.42 -6.91
C ALA A 66 -4.52 22.19 -7.59
N VAL A 67 -5.07 21.00 -7.32
CA VAL A 67 -4.66 19.76 -7.96
C VAL A 67 -4.97 19.78 -9.46
N ALA A 68 -6.15 20.25 -9.85
CA ALA A 68 -6.52 20.38 -11.27
C ALA A 68 -5.57 21.31 -12.03
N GLN A 69 -5.27 22.48 -11.48
CA GLN A 69 -4.28 23.40 -12.06
C GLN A 69 -2.89 22.77 -12.20
N CYS A 70 -2.45 22.06 -11.17
CA CYS A 70 -1.18 21.34 -11.20
C CYS A 70 -1.15 20.29 -12.32
N VAL A 71 -2.23 19.53 -12.52
CA VAL A 71 -2.34 18.55 -13.60
C VAL A 71 -2.30 19.23 -14.97
N GLU A 72 -3.02 20.34 -15.16
CA GLU A 72 -2.99 21.12 -16.41
C GLU A 72 -1.57 21.62 -16.73
N GLU A 73 -0.86 22.18 -15.74
CA GLU A 73 0.54 22.61 -15.90
C GLU A 73 1.45 21.45 -16.30
N LEU A 74 1.36 20.31 -15.60
CA LEU A 74 2.20 19.15 -15.87
C LEU A 74 1.90 18.52 -17.24
N ALA A 75 0.63 18.41 -17.59
CA ALA A 75 0.19 17.90 -18.88
C ALA A 75 0.62 18.82 -20.03
N GLY A 76 0.52 20.13 -19.86
CA GLY A 76 1.00 21.12 -20.81
C GLY A 76 2.51 21.05 -20.99
N ALA A 77 3.28 21.01 -19.90
CA ALA A 77 4.74 20.89 -19.94
C ALA A 77 5.23 19.58 -20.59
N ALA A 78 4.46 18.50 -20.45
CA ALA A 78 4.76 17.20 -21.07
C ALA A 78 4.28 17.09 -22.53
N GLY A 79 3.63 18.11 -23.10
CA GLY A 79 3.01 18.06 -24.43
C GLY A 79 1.81 17.12 -24.52
N ARG A 80 1.13 16.88 -23.38
CA ARG A 80 0.03 15.92 -23.22
C ARG A 80 -1.26 16.59 -22.72
N ALA A 81 -1.57 17.79 -23.14
CA ALA A 81 -2.71 18.59 -22.68
C ALA A 81 -4.04 17.80 -22.71
N ALA A 82 -4.25 16.95 -23.73
CA ALA A 82 -5.43 16.10 -23.85
C ALA A 82 -5.62 15.12 -22.66
N VAL A 83 -4.58 14.85 -21.87
CA VAL A 83 -4.74 14.02 -20.65
C VAL A 83 -5.50 14.81 -19.58
N ALA A 84 -5.21 16.10 -19.42
CA ALA A 84 -5.87 16.94 -18.43
C ALA A 84 -7.38 17.01 -18.63
N ASP A 85 -7.85 17.02 -19.86
CA ASP A 85 -9.28 17.03 -20.22
C ASP A 85 -10.01 15.72 -19.84
N ARG A 86 -9.26 14.65 -19.59
CA ARG A 86 -9.79 13.32 -19.26
C ARG A 86 -9.75 12.99 -17.77
N VAL A 87 -9.05 13.81 -16.97
CA VAL A 87 -8.86 13.54 -15.54
C VAL A 87 -10.16 13.72 -14.77
N GLU A 88 -10.53 12.71 -14.03
CA GLU A 88 -11.65 12.77 -13.10
C GLU A 88 -11.15 12.93 -11.65
N TYR A 89 -11.84 13.76 -10.87
CA TYR A 89 -11.40 14.17 -9.54
C TYR A 89 -12.39 13.72 -8.46
N PHE A 90 -11.91 12.98 -7.46
CA PHE A 90 -12.73 12.44 -6.37
C PHE A 90 -12.23 12.91 -5.01
N PRO A 91 -13.02 13.74 -4.28
CA PRO A 91 -12.75 14.02 -2.88
C PRO A 91 -13.21 12.82 -2.03
N VAL A 92 -12.29 12.20 -1.29
CA VAL A 92 -12.60 11.02 -0.46
C VAL A 92 -12.01 11.12 0.95
N SER A 93 -12.60 10.39 1.86
CA SER A 93 -11.98 9.99 3.12
C SER A 93 -11.94 8.48 3.19
N ALA A 94 -10.77 7.90 3.00
CA ALA A 94 -10.58 6.46 3.17
C ALA A 94 -10.94 6.01 4.60
N LYS A 95 -10.70 6.87 5.60
CA LYS A 95 -11.00 6.59 7.01
C LYS A 95 -12.50 6.47 7.28
N THR A 96 -13.30 7.42 6.80
CA THR A 96 -14.74 7.48 7.05
C THR A 96 -15.57 6.85 5.94
N LYS A 97 -14.93 6.39 4.86
CA LYS A 97 -15.53 5.86 3.64
C LYS A 97 -16.35 6.90 2.84
N ARG A 98 -16.35 8.18 3.23
CA ARG A 98 -17.03 9.26 2.50
C ARG A 98 -16.42 9.41 1.11
N GLY A 99 -17.26 9.40 0.05
CA GLY A 99 -16.86 9.53 -1.34
C GLY A 99 -16.27 8.25 -1.98
N VAL A 100 -15.99 7.21 -1.18
CA VAL A 100 -15.41 5.94 -1.70
C VAL A 100 -16.39 5.20 -2.59
N SER A 101 -17.69 5.14 -2.22
CA SER A 101 -18.70 4.48 -3.05
C SER A 101 -18.79 5.12 -4.43
N SER A 102 -18.88 6.46 -4.50
CA SER A 102 -18.94 7.18 -5.79
C SER A 102 -17.71 6.94 -6.66
N LEU A 103 -16.51 6.87 -6.05
CA LEU A 103 -15.28 6.52 -6.76
C LEU A 103 -15.34 5.08 -7.30
N MET A 104 -15.79 4.12 -6.49
CA MET A 104 -15.90 2.72 -6.91
C MET A 104 -16.93 2.54 -8.01
N ASP A 105 -18.11 3.15 -7.89
CA ASP A 105 -19.15 3.10 -8.92
C ASP A 105 -18.66 3.69 -10.24
N PHE A 106 -17.91 4.78 -10.19
CA PHE A 106 -17.30 5.39 -11.36
C PHE A 106 -16.29 4.47 -12.05
N ILE A 107 -15.39 3.84 -11.27
CA ILE A 107 -14.38 2.92 -11.79
C ILE A 107 -15.06 1.71 -12.43
N VAL A 108 -15.99 1.04 -11.73
CA VAL A 108 -16.68 -0.15 -12.22
C VAL A 108 -17.40 0.12 -13.54
N GLN A 109 -18.06 1.27 -13.69
CA GLN A 109 -18.72 1.66 -14.93
C GLN A 109 -17.79 1.90 -16.13
N ARG A 110 -16.51 2.08 -15.90
CA ARG A 110 -15.47 2.37 -16.89
C ARG A 110 -14.58 1.19 -17.23
N LEU A 111 -14.59 0.14 -16.39
CA LEU A 111 -13.86 -1.08 -16.68
C LEU A 111 -14.49 -1.81 -17.87
N PRO A 112 -13.69 -2.35 -18.80
CA PRO A 112 -14.21 -3.17 -19.88
C PRO A 112 -14.79 -4.48 -19.33
N GLU A 113 -15.84 -4.99 -19.98
CA GLU A 113 -16.30 -6.34 -19.71
C GLU A 113 -15.25 -7.36 -20.19
N GLY A 114 -14.97 -8.36 -19.36
CA GLY A 114 -13.95 -9.36 -19.64
C GLY A 114 -14.25 -10.70 -18.94
N PRO A 115 -13.52 -11.76 -19.28
CA PRO A 115 -13.63 -13.03 -18.58
C PRO A 115 -13.11 -12.88 -17.13
N PHE A 116 -13.67 -13.68 -16.23
CA PHE A 116 -13.09 -13.85 -14.90
C PHE A 116 -11.69 -14.48 -15.03
N PHE A 117 -10.67 -13.84 -14.48
CA PHE A 117 -9.32 -14.36 -14.48
C PHE A 117 -9.05 -15.32 -13.30
N TYR A 118 -9.86 -15.20 -12.24
CA TYR A 118 -9.78 -16.02 -11.03
C TYR A 118 -11.14 -16.64 -10.73
N PRO A 119 -11.20 -17.83 -10.11
CA PRO A 119 -12.43 -18.42 -9.60
C PRO A 119 -13.11 -17.51 -8.57
N ASP A 120 -14.46 -17.56 -8.49
CA ASP A 120 -15.25 -16.69 -7.60
C ASP A 120 -14.99 -16.93 -6.11
N ASP A 121 -14.46 -18.09 -5.75
CA ASP A 121 -14.10 -18.51 -4.39
C ASP A 121 -12.63 -18.21 -4.02
N GLU A 122 -11.81 -17.75 -4.98
CA GLU A 122 -10.43 -17.39 -4.76
C GLU A 122 -10.34 -15.93 -4.31
N VAL A 123 -10.05 -15.73 -3.02
CA VAL A 123 -9.98 -14.38 -2.40
C VAL A 123 -8.64 -13.70 -2.65
N THR A 124 -7.56 -14.50 -2.82
CA THR A 124 -6.19 -14.02 -3.03
C THR A 124 -5.35 -15.09 -3.70
N ASP A 125 -4.42 -14.70 -4.54
CA ASP A 125 -3.37 -15.53 -5.13
C ASP A 125 -2.08 -15.54 -4.27
N THR A 126 -2.10 -14.84 -3.13
CA THR A 126 -0.97 -14.79 -2.21
C THR A 126 -0.73 -16.17 -1.59
N PRO A 127 0.48 -16.73 -1.69
CA PRO A 127 0.82 -17.99 -1.03
C PRO A 127 0.51 -17.94 0.47
N GLU A 128 0.02 -19.05 1.03
CA GLU A 128 -0.34 -19.13 2.46
C GLU A 128 0.82 -18.70 3.38
N ALA A 129 2.05 -19.04 3.00
CA ALA A 129 3.24 -18.65 3.74
C ALA A 129 3.41 -17.12 3.81
N GLU A 130 3.23 -16.42 2.68
CA GLU A 130 3.31 -14.96 2.63
C GLU A 130 2.18 -14.33 3.44
N TYR A 131 0.98 -14.88 3.33
CA TYR A 131 -0.16 -14.41 4.13
C TYR A 131 0.10 -14.49 5.63
N VAL A 132 0.68 -15.60 6.12
CA VAL A 132 1.06 -15.73 7.54
C VAL A 132 2.14 -14.72 7.94
N ALA A 133 3.13 -14.47 7.09
CA ALA A 133 4.15 -13.45 7.35
C ALA A 133 3.53 -12.04 7.46
N GLU A 134 2.58 -11.70 6.59
CA GLU A 134 1.87 -10.41 6.65
C GLU A 134 0.96 -10.30 7.89
N LEU A 135 0.30 -11.36 8.33
CA LEU A 135 -0.44 -11.36 9.59
C LEU A 135 0.48 -11.06 10.80
N VAL A 136 1.68 -11.66 10.83
CA VAL A 136 2.66 -11.37 11.89
C VAL A 136 3.10 -9.90 11.81
N ARG A 137 3.38 -9.40 10.61
CA ARG A 137 3.77 -8.03 10.36
C ARG A 137 2.70 -7.04 10.81
N GLU A 138 1.44 -7.27 10.45
CA GLU A 138 0.30 -6.44 10.87
C GLU A 138 0.21 -6.34 12.40
N GLN A 139 0.31 -7.48 13.09
CA GLN A 139 0.22 -7.52 14.54
C GLN A 139 1.42 -6.82 15.22
N LEU A 140 2.59 -6.85 14.61
CA LEU A 140 3.74 -6.07 15.06
C LEU A 140 3.54 -4.58 14.82
N PHE A 141 3.06 -4.16 13.64
CA PHE A 141 2.74 -2.77 13.34
C PHE A 141 1.75 -2.16 14.34
N ALA A 142 0.74 -2.92 14.75
CA ALA A 142 -0.26 -2.44 15.70
C ALA A 142 0.34 -2.16 17.10
N ARG A 143 1.48 -2.78 17.44
CA ARG A 143 2.12 -2.70 18.78
C ARG A 143 3.39 -1.88 18.81
N MET A 144 4.05 -1.73 17.66
CA MET A 144 5.28 -0.96 17.55
C MET A 144 4.97 0.52 17.29
N ARG A 145 5.90 1.39 17.69
CA ARG A 145 5.81 2.85 17.50
C ARG A 145 7.07 3.36 16.80
N GLU A 146 7.00 4.61 16.34
CA GLU A 146 8.11 5.33 15.72
C GLU A 146 8.58 4.65 14.43
N GLU A 147 9.88 4.41 14.28
CA GLU A 147 10.51 3.95 13.03
C GLU A 147 10.63 2.43 12.91
N ILE A 148 10.31 1.68 14.00
CA ILE A 148 10.44 0.22 14.01
C ILE A 148 9.53 -0.45 12.96
N PRO A 149 8.27 -0.03 12.78
CA PRO A 149 7.41 -0.61 11.75
C PRO A 149 8.03 -0.59 10.34
N HIS A 150 8.80 0.44 10.02
CA HIS A 150 9.40 0.61 8.69
C HIS A 150 10.75 -0.12 8.52
N SER A 151 11.33 -0.62 9.62
CA SER A 151 12.64 -1.28 9.65
C SER A 151 12.56 -2.77 9.96
N LEU A 152 11.36 -3.36 9.98
CA LEU A 152 11.18 -4.79 10.17
C LEU A 152 10.65 -5.47 8.90
N HIS A 153 11.06 -6.71 8.69
CA HIS A 153 10.53 -7.60 7.65
C HIS A 153 10.16 -8.95 8.26
N CYS A 154 9.07 -9.54 7.80
CA CYS A 154 8.62 -10.86 8.22
C CYS A 154 8.64 -11.81 7.04
N ARG A 155 9.16 -13.02 7.23
CA ARG A 155 9.11 -14.08 6.23
C ARG A 155 8.90 -15.44 6.90
N VAL A 156 8.18 -16.32 6.25
CA VAL A 156 8.11 -17.71 6.67
C VAL A 156 9.39 -18.43 6.22
N THR A 157 10.04 -19.11 7.13
CA THR A 157 11.23 -19.92 6.87
C THR A 157 10.93 -21.40 6.85
N GLU A 158 9.83 -21.83 7.47
CA GLU A 158 9.37 -23.22 7.49
C GLU A 158 7.83 -23.22 7.51
N TYR A 159 7.22 -23.96 6.59
CA TYR A 159 5.79 -24.13 6.47
C TYR A 159 5.45 -25.62 6.34
N GLU A 160 5.34 -26.30 7.47
CA GLU A 160 4.94 -27.71 7.56
C GLU A 160 3.77 -27.84 8.53
N TRP A 161 2.57 -27.85 7.99
CA TRP A 161 1.37 -27.88 8.81
C TRP A 161 1.39 -29.02 9.84
N PRO A 162 1.10 -28.78 11.14
CA PRO A 162 0.62 -27.50 11.71
C PRO A 162 1.75 -26.52 12.12
N HIS A 163 3.01 -26.85 11.92
CA HIS A 163 4.18 -26.08 12.36
C HIS A 163 4.58 -25.04 11.31
N ILE A 164 4.63 -23.80 11.74
CA ILE A 164 5.00 -22.66 10.90
C ILE A 164 6.00 -21.80 11.66
N THR A 165 7.16 -21.55 11.06
CA THR A 165 8.20 -20.70 11.63
C THR A 165 8.29 -19.38 10.84
N VAL A 166 8.09 -18.26 11.54
CA VAL A 166 8.22 -16.92 10.96
C VAL A 166 9.43 -16.23 11.54
N GLU A 167 10.33 -15.82 10.65
CA GLU A 167 11.50 -15.01 10.97
C GLU A 167 11.15 -13.53 10.84
N ILE A 168 11.45 -12.77 11.89
CA ILE A 168 11.28 -11.31 11.96
C ILE A 168 12.68 -10.69 11.91
N LEU A 169 12.99 -10.00 10.82
CA LEU A 169 14.26 -9.30 10.63
C LEU A 169 14.16 -7.87 11.16
N VAL A 170 15.18 -7.44 11.89
CA VAL A 170 15.35 -6.08 12.37
C VAL A 170 16.79 -5.63 12.14
N GLU A 171 17.06 -4.33 12.07
CA GLU A 171 18.40 -3.79 11.78
C GLU A 171 19.34 -3.75 12.99
N ARG A 172 18.80 -3.66 14.22
CA ARG A 172 19.57 -3.39 15.43
C ARG A 172 19.13 -4.24 16.62
N GLU A 173 20.08 -4.56 17.50
CA GLU A 173 19.79 -5.28 18.77
C GLU A 173 18.78 -4.55 19.66
N SER A 174 18.78 -3.21 19.68
CA SER A 174 17.78 -2.44 20.41
C SER A 174 16.36 -2.69 19.89
N GLN A 175 16.19 -2.82 18.58
CA GLN A 175 14.90 -3.14 17.95
C GLN A 175 14.46 -4.57 18.26
N LYS A 176 15.41 -5.53 18.26
CA LYS A 176 15.16 -6.91 18.68
C LYS A 176 14.56 -6.98 20.09
N GLY A 177 15.15 -6.26 21.03
CA GLY A 177 14.64 -6.17 22.40
C GLY A 177 13.21 -5.62 22.46
N MET A 178 12.89 -4.62 21.64
CA MET A 178 11.56 -4.02 21.59
C MET A 178 10.52 -4.97 20.93
N VAL A 179 10.89 -5.67 19.87
CA VAL A 179 10.02 -6.64 19.18
C VAL A 179 9.73 -7.85 20.10
N ILE A 180 10.73 -8.34 20.83
CA ILE A 180 10.53 -9.43 21.80
C ILE A 180 9.66 -8.95 22.96
N GLY A 181 9.90 -7.73 23.44
CA GLY A 181 9.23 -7.17 24.60
C GLY A 181 9.73 -7.73 25.93
N ARG A 182 9.27 -7.15 27.02
CA ARG A 182 9.68 -7.55 28.38
C ARG A 182 9.22 -8.99 28.64
N GLY A 183 10.19 -9.89 28.87
CA GLY A 183 9.90 -11.31 29.10
C GLY A 183 9.23 -12.02 27.92
N GLY A 184 9.40 -11.54 26.69
CA GLY A 184 8.79 -12.13 25.50
C GLY A 184 7.30 -11.83 25.31
N GLN A 185 6.75 -10.87 26.07
CA GLN A 185 5.30 -10.64 26.09
C GLN A 185 4.77 -10.16 24.74
N VAL A 186 5.50 -9.30 24.02
CA VAL A 186 5.05 -8.78 22.72
C VAL A 186 4.94 -9.91 21.71
N LEU A 187 5.96 -10.75 21.56
CA LEU A 187 5.92 -11.90 20.63
C LEU A 187 4.82 -12.90 21.02
N LYS A 188 4.61 -13.12 22.31
CA LYS A 188 3.54 -13.99 22.79
C LYS A 188 2.17 -13.47 22.37
N ASP A 189 1.90 -12.18 22.55
CA ASP A 189 0.63 -11.56 22.20
C ASP A 189 0.42 -11.55 20.69
N VAL A 190 1.47 -11.25 19.91
CA VAL A 190 1.46 -11.36 18.43
C VAL A 190 1.11 -12.79 18.01
N GLY A 191 1.80 -13.78 18.56
CA GLY A 191 1.54 -15.18 18.23
C GLY A 191 0.11 -15.64 18.56
N ILE A 192 -0.48 -15.13 19.65
CA ILE A 192 -1.88 -15.41 20.00
C ILE A 192 -2.84 -14.81 19.00
N ASP A 193 -2.65 -13.52 18.63
CA ASP A 193 -3.58 -12.81 17.76
C ASP A 193 -3.48 -13.27 16.30
N VAL A 194 -2.28 -13.67 15.85
CA VAL A 194 -2.10 -14.30 14.54
C VAL A 194 -2.80 -15.65 14.49
N ARG A 195 -2.58 -16.54 15.48
CA ARG A 195 -3.25 -17.87 15.50
C ARG A 195 -4.77 -17.80 15.53
N ARG A 196 -5.36 -16.73 16.08
CA ARG A 196 -6.82 -16.53 16.03
C ARG A 196 -7.37 -16.31 14.61
N GLN A 197 -6.51 -15.91 13.68
CA GLN A 197 -6.84 -15.68 12.28
C GLN A 197 -6.44 -16.85 11.38
N MET A 198 -5.82 -17.88 11.95
CA MET A 198 -5.39 -19.10 11.25
C MET A 198 -6.36 -20.25 11.52
N PRO A 199 -6.34 -21.30 10.69
CA PRO A 199 -7.08 -22.54 10.98
C PRO A 199 -6.72 -23.10 12.34
N GLU A 200 -7.70 -23.77 12.98
CA GLU A 200 -7.52 -24.37 14.30
C GLU A 200 -6.41 -25.43 14.30
N GLY A 201 -5.57 -25.40 15.32
CA GLY A 201 -4.43 -26.32 15.47
C GLY A 201 -3.09 -25.75 15.01
N ALA A 202 -3.03 -24.57 14.38
CA ALA A 202 -1.78 -23.94 13.96
C ALA A 202 -0.79 -23.74 15.14
N TYR A 203 0.43 -24.19 14.94
CA TYR A 203 1.57 -23.92 15.83
C TYR A 203 2.49 -22.90 15.16
N LEU A 204 2.63 -21.73 15.76
CA LEU A 204 3.41 -20.63 15.21
C LEU A 204 4.62 -20.35 16.09
N GLU A 205 5.81 -20.48 15.51
CA GLU A 205 7.08 -20.08 16.10
C GLU A 205 7.53 -18.73 15.51
N LEU A 206 7.90 -17.78 16.39
CA LEU A 206 8.37 -16.45 16.01
C LEU A 206 9.83 -16.28 16.40
N VAL A 207 10.70 -16.06 15.44
CA VAL A 207 12.15 -15.92 15.64
C VAL A 207 12.60 -14.53 15.23
N VAL A 208 13.26 -13.78 16.12
CA VAL A 208 13.76 -12.43 15.80
C VAL A 208 15.25 -12.49 15.51
N LYS A 209 15.64 -12.06 14.31
CA LYS A 209 17.05 -11.94 13.88
C LYS A 209 17.43 -10.49 13.64
N VAL A 210 18.69 -10.18 13.95
CA VAL A 210 19.30 -8.87 13.63
C VAL A 210 20.11 -9.03 12.36
N GLU A 211 19.78 -8.27 11.34
CA GLU A 211 20.49 -8.23 10.06
C GLU A 211 20.79 -6.75 9.73
N PRO A 212 21.98 -6.24 10.09
CA PRO A 212 22.32 -4.83 9.91
C PRO A 212 22.29 -4.40 8.43
N GLY A 213 21.60 -3.30 8.16
CA GLY A 213 21.54 -2.69 6.83
C GLY A 213 20.82 -3.53 5.77
N TRP A 214 19.96 -4.46 6.16
CA TRP A 214 19.27 -5.35 5.21
C TRP A 214 18.49 -4.60 4.13
N GLN A 215 17.96 -3.39 4.44
CA GLN A 215 17.22 -2.56 3.48
C GLN A 215 18.08 -1.93 2.37
N GLN A 216 19.42 -1.95 2.52
CA GLN A 216 20.37 -1.36 1.59
C GLN A 216 21.20 -2.42 0.85
N ARG A 217 20.89 -3.69 1.05
CA ARG A 217 21.63 -4.83 0.48
C ARG A 217 20.79 -5.55 -0.56
N ASP A 218 21.14 -5.36 -1.83
CA ASP A 218 20.42 -5.98 -2.97
C ASP A 218 20.35 -7.51 -2.85
N ASP A 219 21.44 -8.16 -2.38
CA ASP A 219 21.48 -9.62 -2.17
C ASP A 219 20.48 -10.12 -1.11
N ILE A 220 20.14 -9.27 -0.14
CA ILE A 220 19.13 -9.58 0.86
C ILE A 220 17.74 -9.24 0.33
N LEU A 221 17.57 -8.09 -0.33
CA LEU A 221 16.30 -7.68 -0.91
C LEU A 221 15.81 -8.70 -1.94
N ASP A 222 16.67 -9.17 -2.86
CA ASP A 222 16.34 -10.22 -3.81
C ASP A 222 15.89 -11.52 -3.10
N ARG A 223 16.56 -11.90 -2.01
CA ARG A 223 16.21 -13.08 -1.21
C ARG A 223 14.89 -12.91 -0.44
N LEU A 224 14.48 -11.66 -0.18
CA LEU A 224 13.24 -11.30 0.52
C LEU A 224 12.07 -11.04 -0.44
N GLY A 225 12.30 -11.11 -1.77
CA GLY A 225 11.27 -10.93 -2.80
C GLY A 225 10.93 -9.46 -3.13
N TYR A 226 11.88 -8.52 -2.90
CA TYR A 226 11.73 -7.10 -3.25
C TYR A 226 12.31 -6.76 -4.61
#